data_652f5945346a69f000a633853dc790e8
#
_entry.id   652f5945346a69f000a633853dc790e8
#
_cell.length_a   1.000
_cell.length_b   1.000
_cell.length_c   1.000
_cell.angle_alpha   90.00
_cell.angle_beta   90.00
_cell.angle_gamma   90.00
#
_symmetry.space_group_name_H-M   'P 1'
#
loop_
_entity.id
_entity.type
_entity.pdbx_description
1 polymer ?
#
loop_
_entity_poly.entity_id
_entity_poly.type
_entity_poly.pdbx_seq_one_letter_code
_entity_poly.pdbx_strand_id
1 'polypeptide(L)'
;GADLGPNLGPDLGPGNGAGSGANTGGGICLGQRKDSRAMPDLALLLPLVLALVVIGAIAGVIGGLLGVGGGIVLVPAFFYALGLLGYGGDQLMQVCVATSMATIVVTSLRSVGAHHKKGAVDWEVLRTWGPTLMASALVGTLVATQVSSVVLQAVFALLAGLAGLWMAFGRDNWRLGQTMPPQPVRSGLAGGVGFFSAMMGIGGGTFGVPLMTLFGMPIHRAVATASGFGVLIAVPSVLGFLL
;
A
#
# COMPACT_ATOMS: atom_id res chain seq x y z
N GLY A 1 -28.33 -66.58 -27.83
CA GLY A 1 -29.73 -66.58 -27.54
C GLY A 1 -30.20 -65.17 -27.44
N ALA A 2 -30.89 -64.64 -28.45
CA ALA A 2 -32.33 -64.57 -28.60
C ALA A 2 -32.94 -63.63 -27.52
N ASP A 3 -33.72 -62.66 -27.75
CA ASP A 3 -34.67 -62.30 -28.79
C ASP A 3 -35.24 -60.92 -28.45
N LEU A 4 -35.31 -60.05 -29.43
CA LEU A 4 -36.49 -59.59 -30.07
C LEU A 4 -37.60 -58.92 -29.21
N GLY A 5 -37.85 -57.67 -29.48
CA GLY A 5 -39.08 -57.34 -30.09
C GLY A 5 -39.80 -56.09 -29.59
N PRO A 6 -40.41 -55.41 -30.52
CA PRO A 6 -40.81 -54.01 -30.37
C PRO A 6 -42.31 -53.85 -30.14
N ASN A 7 -42.79 -52.63 -29.87
CA ASN A 7 -44.10 -52.14 -30.32
C ASN A 7 -44.28 -50.71 -29.89
N LEU A 8 -44.37 -49.81 -30.80
CA LEU A 8 -45.44 -49.42 -31.70
C LEU A 8 -46.74 -49.00 -30.99
N GLY A 9 -47.00 -47.74 -31.19
CA GLY A 9 -48.28 -47.40 -31.65
C GLY A 9 -48.93 -46.21 -31.00
N PRO A 10 -49.55 -45.42 -31.83
CA PRO A 10 -49.90 -44.05 -31.54
C PRO A 10 -51.39 -43.95 -31.14
N ASP A 11 -51.76 -42.85 -30.56
CA ASP A 11 -53.11 -42.41 -30.86
C ASP A 11 -53.30 -40.91 -30.79
N LEU A 12 -53.83 -40.48 -31.84
CA LEU A 12 -54.33 -39.15 -32.15
C LEU A 12 -55.73 -39.00 -31.54
N GLY A 13 -56.01 -37.87 -30.98
CA GLY A 13 -57.35 -37.48 -30.73
C GLY A 13 -57.48 -36.02 -30.42
N PRO A 14 -58.26 -35.21 -31.16
CA PRO A 14 -58.38 -33.79 -31.00
C PRO A 14 -59.53 -33.42 -30.08
N GLY A 15 -59.28 -32.43 -29.25
CA GLY A 15 -60.35 -31.84 -28.41
C GLY A 15 -60.24 -30.33 -28.38
N ASN A 16 -61.03 -29.72 -29.22
CA ASN A 16 -61.35 -28.30 -29.19
C ASN A 16 -61.92 -27.86 -27.83
N GLY A 17 -61.42 -26.73 -27.34
CA GLY A 17 -62.03 -26.03 -26.23
C GLY A 17 -61.57 -24.59 -26.23
N ALA A 18 -62.33 -23.76 -26.92
CA ALA A 18 -62.17 -22.30 -26.85
C ALA A 18 -62.44 -21.80 -25.46
N GLY A 19 -61.57 -20.96 -24.95
CA GLY A 19 -61.69 -20.26 -23.69
C GLY A 19 -60.82 -19.01 -23.67
N SER A 20 -61.37 -17.96 -24.21
CA SER A 20 -61.00 -16.56 -24.03
C SER A 20 -60.44 -16.24 -22.63
N GLY A 21 -59.33 -15.60 -22.56
CA GLY A 21 -58.84 -15.02 -21.34
C GLY A 21 -57.53 -14.29 -21.59
N ALA A 22 -57.63 -13.06 -21.86
CA ALA A 22 -56.58 -12.09 -22.11
C ALA A 22 -55.58 -12.03 -20.97
N ASN A 23 -54.45 -11.63 -21.38
CA ASN A 23 -53.55 -10.70 -20.72
C ASN A 23 -52.20 -11.26 -20.27
N THR A 24 -51.27 -10.96 -21.10
CA THR A 24 -50.23 -9.97 -20.88
C THR A 24 -49.35 -10.16 -19.70
N GLY A 25 -48.15 -10.21 -20.00
CA GLY A 25 -47.13 -9.86 -19.03
C GLY A 25 -45.95 -10.77 -19.06
N GLY A 26 -45.36 -10.91 -20.25
CA GLY A 26 -43.93 -11.24 -20.33
C GLY A 26 -43.15 -10.15 -19.58
N GLY A 27 -43.26 -10.17 -18.26
CA GLY A 27 -42.34 -9.44 -17.39
C GLY A 27 -40.98 -10.02 -17.59
N ILE A 28 -40.22 -9.39 -18.46
CA ILE A 28 -38.76 -9.47 -18.47
C ILE A 28 -38.38 -9.09 -17.03
N CYS A 29 -38.04 -10.09 -16.22
CA CYS A 29 -37.24 -9.86 -15.01
C CYS A 29 -35.94 -9.25 -15.48
N LEU A 30 -35.96 -7.96 -15.74
CA LEU A 30 -34.80 -7.13 -15.71
C LEU A 30 -34.27 -7.30 -14.28
N GLY A 31 -33.31 -8.27 -14.16
CA GLY A 31 -32.50 -8.39 -12.98
C GLY A 31 -32.06 -6.97 -12.62
N GLN A 32 -32.58 -6.50 -11.52
CA GLN A 32 -32.08 -5.29 -10.89
C GLN A 32 -30.59 -5.51 -10.72
N ARG A 33 -29.83 -5.07 -11.71
CA ARG A 33 -28.43 -4.77 -11.53
C ARG A 33 -28.45 -3.71 -10.42
N LYS A 34 -28.27 -4.18 -9.20
CA LYS A 34 -28.09 -3.35 -8.02
C LYS A 34 -26.84 -2.52 -8.33
N ASP A 35 -27.07 -1.39 -8.98
CA ASP A 35 -26.09 -0.32 -9.08
C ASP A 35 -25.80 0.16 -7.64
N SER A 36 -25.00 -0.62 -6.95
CA SER A 36 -24.46 -0.26 -5.65
C SER A 36 -23.32 0.75 -5.82
N ARG A 37 -23.61 1.83 -6.54
CA ARG A 37 -23.04 3.14 -6.25
C ARG A 37 -23.94 3.82 -5.21
N ALA A 38 -24.37 3.07 -4.20
CA ALA A 38 -24.86 3.67 -2.99
C ALA A 38 -23.69 4.51 -2.47
N MET A 39 -23.86 5.82 -2.45
CA MET A 39 -22.97 6.69 -1.67
C MET A 39 -22.87 6.03 -0.30
N PRO A 40 -21.64 5.76 0.19
CA PRO A 40 -21.52 5.13 1.50
C PRO A 40 -22.30 5.97 2.50
N ASP A 41 -23.19 5.34 3.25
CA ASP A 41 -24.06 6.01 4.21
C ASP A 41 -23.20 6.92 5.09
N LEU A 42 -23.60 8.18 5.19
CA LEU A 42 -22.89 9.18 6.00
C LEU A 42 -22.67 8.68 7.44
N ALA A 43 -23.59 7.84 7.92
CA ALA A 43 -23.52 7.15 9.20
C ALA A 43 -22.33 6.16 9.30
N LEU A 44 -21.91 5.57 8.18
CA LEU A 44 -20.74 4.67 8.12
C LEU A 44 -19.44 5.46 7.85
N LEU A 45 -19.52 6.52 7.05
CA LEU A 45 -18.36 7.35 6.72
C LEU A 45 -17.83 8.14 7.92
N LEU A 46 -18.72 8.69 8.76
CA LEU A 46 -18.31 9.52 9.88
C LEU A 46 -17.43 8.77 10.91
N PRO A 47 -17.83 7.58 11.42
CA PRO A 47 -16.98 6.83 12.34
C PRO A 47 -15.69 6.33 11.69
N LEU A 48 -15.72 6.01 10.38
CA LEU A 48 -14.52 5.61 9.65
C LEU A 48 -13.50 6.75 9.53
N VAL A 49 -13.96 7.94 9.13
CA VAL A 49 -13.10 9.12 9.05
C VAL A 49 -12.54 9.47 10.42
N LEU A 50 -13.35 9.40 11.47
CA LEU A 50 -12.90 9.65 12.84
C LEU A 50 -11.84 8.62 13.26
N ALA A 51 -12.07 7.34 12.98
CA ALA A 51 -11.09 6.29 13.26
C ALA A 51 -9.77 6.50 12.49
N LEU A 52 -9.84 6.86 11.20
CA LEU A 52 -8.64 7.16 10.41
C LEU A 52 -7.88 8.38 10.93
N VAL A 53 -8.58 9.42 11.40
CA VAL A 53 -7.96 10.60 12.02
C VAL A 53 -7.25 10.21 13.31
N VAL A 54 -7.89 9.42 14.17
CA VAL A 54 -7.29 8.96 15.43
C VAL A 54 -6.08 8.06 15.17
N ILE A 55 -6.22 7.08 14.28
CA ILE A 55 -5.12 6.18 13.88
C ILE A 55 -3.99 7.00 13.26
N GLY A 56 -4.31 7.94 12.37
CA GLY A 56 -3.33 8.83 11.74
C GLY A 56 -2.58 9.72 12.74
N ALA A 57 -3.28 10.24 13.75
CA ALA A 57 -2.65 11.02 14.81
C ALA A 57 -1.68 10.17 15.64
N ILE A 58 -2.10 8.98 16.07
CA ILE A 58 -1.25 8.04 16.82
C ILE A 58 -0.05 7.60 15.97
N ALA A 59 -0.30 7.20 14.72
CA ALA A 59 0.73 6.80 13.77
C ALA A 59 1.72 7.95 13.49
N GLY A 60 1.21 9.19 13.39
CA GLY A 60 2.02 10.39 13.18
C GLY A 60 2.94 10.69 14.35
N VAL A 61 2.46 10.56 15.58
CA VAL A 61 3.28 10.73 16.78
C VAL A 61 4.34 9.63 16.89
N ILE A 62 3.94 8.37 16.78
CA ILE A 62 4.87 7.23 16.87
C ILE A 62 5.88 7.27 15.72
N GLY A 63 5.42 7.46 14.49
CA GLY A 63 6.27 7.53 13.30
C GLY A 63 7.22 8.72 13.31
N GLY A 64 6.78 9.86 13.89
CA GLY A 64 7.61 11.05 14.08
C GLY A 64 8.69 10.87 15.14
N LEU A 65 8.36 10.25 16.26
CA LEU A 65 9.32 9.97 17.34
C LEU A 65 10.37 8.94 16.92
N LEU A 66 9.94 7.88 16.25
CA LEU A 66 10.83 6.78 15.82
C LEU A 66 11.55 7.08 14.51
N GLY A 67 11.17 8.14 13.79
CA GLY A 67 11.74 8.47 12.48
C GLY A 67 11.42 7.45 11.37
N VAL A 68 10.46 6.56 11.63
CA VAL A 68 10.09 5.47 10.73
C VAL A 68 9.20 5.95 9.59
N GLY A 69 8.62 7.16 9.71
CA GLY A 69 7.56 7.61 8.79
C GLY A 69 6.27 6.79 8.99
N GLY A 70 5.13 7.43 9.12
CA GLY A 70 3.86 6.78 9.49
C GLY A 70 3.36 5.67 8.56
N GLY A 71 4.05 5.38 7.44
CA GLY A 71 3.61 4.42 6.41
C GLY A 71 3.42 2.99 6.92
N ILE A 72 4.26 2.52 7.85
CA ILE A 72 4.11 1.18 8.46
C ILE A 72 2.74 0.98 9.11
N VAL A 73 2.15 2.04 9.68
CA VAL A 73 0.83 1.99 10.30
C VAL A 73 -0.26 2.38 9.32
N LEU A 74 0.01 3.35 8.43
CA LEU A 74 -0.98 3.85 7.46
C LEU A 74 -1.38 2.80 6.43
N VAL A 75 -0.45 2.02 5.90
CA VAL A 75 -0.76 1.02 4.86
C VAL A 75 -1.72 -0.05 5.39
N PRO A 76 -1.47 -0.72 6.52
CA PRO A 76 -2.46 -1.63 7.11
C PRO A 76 -3.77 -0.93 7.48
N ALA A 77 -3.72 0.29 8.01
CA ALA A 77 -4.92 1.03 8.37
C ALA A 77 -5.81 1.30 7.14
N PHE A 78 -5.23 1.72 6.02
CA PHE A 78 -5.95 1.89 4.76
C PHE A 78 -6.48 0.56 4.23
N PHE A 79 -5.70 -0.51 4.34
CA PHE A 79 -6.12 -1.84 3.88
C PHE A 79 -7.38 -2.31 4.62
N TYR A 80 -7.41 -2.21 5.94
CA TYR A 80 -8.59 -2.55 6.74
C TYR A 80 -9.75 -1.58 6.48
N ALA A 81 -9.48 -0.27 6.42
CA ALA A 81 -10.52 0.73 6.21
C ALA A 81 -11.21 0.58 4.85
N LEU A 82 -10.46 0.41 3.78
CA LEU A 82 -11.00 0.19 2.45
C LEU A 82 -11.70 -1.16 2.33
N GLY A 83 -11.18 -2.20 2.99
CA GLY A 83 -11.84 -3.50 3.08
C GLY A 83 -13.20 -3.43 3.77
N LEU A 84 -13.33 -2.67 4.87
CA LEU A 84 -14.60 -2.46 5.57
C LEU A 84 -15.62 -1.67 4.73
N LEU A 85 -15.15 -0.79 3.85
CA LEU A 85 -15.99 -0.06 2.90
C LEU A 85 -16.45 -0.90 1.69
N GLY A 86 -16.04 -2.18 1.64
CA GLY A 86 -16.37 -3.07 0.53
C GLY A 86 -15.52 -2.85 -0.73
N TYR A 87 -14.48 -2.03 -0.66
CA TYR A 87 -13.46 -1.96 -1.69
C TYR A 87 -12.61 -3.22 -1.59
N GLY A 88 -13.02 -4.27 -2.28
CA GLY A 88 -12.24 -5.49 -2.45
C GLY A 88 -11.76 -5.56 -3.90
N GLY A 89 -10.63 -6.20 -4.15
CA GLY A 89 -10.14 -6.43 -5.50
C GLY A 89 -8.65 -6.76 -5.52
N ASP A 90 -8.20 -7.23 -6.66
CA ASP A 90 -6.82 -7.69 -6.85
C ASP A 90 -5.77 -6.58 -6.70
N GLN A 91 -6.19 -5.31 -6.67
CA GLN A 91 -5.31 -4.13 -6.58
C GLN A 91 -5.46 -3.34 -5.26
N LEU A 92 -6.17 -3.89 -4.26
CA LEU A 92 -6.44 -3.17 -3.01
C LEU A 92 -5.14 -2.72 -2.31
N MET A 93 -4.14 -3.60 -2.26
CA MET A 93 -2.87 -3.29 -1.61
C MET A 93 -2.09 -2.19 -2.34
N GLN A 94 -2.12 -2.18 -3.68
CA GLN A 94 -1.50 -1.14 -4.50
C GLN A 94 -2.12 0.23 -4.23
N VAL A 95 -3.46 0.29 -4.13
CA VAL A 95 -4.18 1.53 -3.78
C VAL A 95 -3.79 2.02 -2.38
N CYS A 96 -3.67 1.12 -1.39
CA CYS A 96 -3.23 1.45 -0.05
C CYS A 96 -1.80 2.03 -0.04
N VAL A 97 -0.88 1.39 -0.78
CA VAL A 97 0.51 1.84 -0.93
C VAL A 97 0.57 3.21 -1.61
N ALA A 98 -0.14 3.39 -2.72
CA ALA A 98 -0.20 4.67 -3.44
C ALA A 98 -0.75 5.82 -2.57
N THR A 99 -1.85 5.56 -1.84
CA THR A 99 -2.46 6.53 -0.92
C THR A 99 -1.52 6.88 0.23
N SER A 100 -0.84 5.89 0.79
CA SER A 100 0.19 6.11 1.81
C SER A 100 1.33 6.99 1.28
N MET A 101 1.84 6.70 0.06
CA MET A 101 2.88 7.52 -0.57
C MET A 101 2.44 8.95 -0.79
N ALA A 102 1.22 9.20 -1.27
CA ALA A 102 0.67 10.55 -1.41
C ALA A 102 0.65 11.31 -0.07
N THR A 103 0.26 10.64 1.01
CA THR A 103 0.27 11.20 2.37
C THR A 103 1.70 11.49 2.84
N ILE A 104 2.67 10.61 2.51
CA ILE A 104 4.08 10.77 2.86
C ILE A 104 4.70 11.99 2.17
N VAL A 105 4.32 12.32 0.95
CA VAL A 105 4.81 13.56 0.29
C VAL A 105 4.57 14.77 1.19
N VAL A 106 3.34 14.94 1.68
CA VAL A 106 2.96 16.11 2.49
C VAL A 106 3.64 16.07 3.87
N THR A 107 3.61 14.91 4.53
CA THR A 107 4.17 14.75 5.89
C THR A 107 5.69 14.90 5.89
N SER A 108 6.38 14.32 4.91
CA SER A 108 7.84 14.41 4.78
C SER A 108 8.31 15.82 4.43
N LEU A 109 7.59 16.55 3.57
CA LEU A 109 7.90 17.95 3.28
C LEU A 109 7.84 18.81 4.55
N ARG A 110 6.80 18.62 5.37
CA ARG A 110 6.66 19.32 6.65
C ARG A 110 7.76 18.91 7.64
N SER A 111 8.05 17.62 7.72
CA SER A 111 9.06 17.06 8.62
C SER A 111 10.47 17.55 8.27
N VAL A 112 10.88 17.42 7.00
CA VAL A 112 12.21 17.89 6.58
C VAL A 112 12.37 19.40 6.76
N GLY A 113 11.32 20.18 6.51
CA GLY A 113 11.32 21.62 6.77
C GLY A 113 11.51 21.97 8.25
N ALA A 114 10.84 21.24 9.14
CA ALA A 114 11.00 21.41 10.59
C ALA A 114 12.41 21.03 11.09
N HIS A 115 12.96 19.92 10.60
CA HIS A 115 14.31 19.47 10.93
C HIS A 115 15.39 20.35 10.31
N HIS A 116 15.14 20.91 9.11
CA HIS A 116 16.06 21.85 8.48
C HIS A 116 16.23 23.12 9.30
N LYS A 117 15.14 23.68 9.83
CA LYS A 117 15.20 24.87 10.72
C LYS A 117 16.05 24.63 11.98
N LYS A 118 16.17 23.37 12.42
CA LYS A 118 17.00 22.96 13.55
C LYS A 118 18.46 22.62 13.17
N GLY A 119 18.82 22.74 11.89
CA GLY A 119 20.15 22.38 11.39
C GLY A 119 20.50 20.90 11.51
N ALA A 120 19.49 20.02 11.70
CA ALA A 120 19.71 18.60 11.94
C ALA A 120 19.81 17.74 10.65
N VAL A 121 19.41 18.27 9.51
CA VAL A 121 19.39 17.57 8.23
C VAL A 121 20.78 17.55 7.61
N ASP A 122 21.25 16.37 7.24
CA ASP A 122 22.51 16.20 6.49
C ASP A 122 22.23 16.26 4.97
N TRP A 123 22.45 17.42 4.39
CA TRP A 123 22.20 17.68 2.97
C TRP A 123 23.19 16.95 2.06
N GLU A 124 24.38 16.65 2.54
CA GLU A 124 25.37 15.90 1.76
C GLU A 124 24.88 14.47 1.50
N VAL A 125 24.35 13.83 2.53
CA VAL A 125 23.73 12.50 2.41
C VAL A 125 22.53 12.56 1.47
N LEU A 126 21.65 13.55 1.60
CA LEU A 126 20.49 13.69 0.69
C LEU A 126 20.91 13.86 -0.76
N ARG A 127 21.92 14.66 -1.03
CA ARG A 127 22.41 14.90 -2.41
C ARG A 127 23.09 13.66 -2.99
N THR A 128 23.85 12.93 -2.19
CA THR A 128 24.60 11.76 -2.67
C THR A 128 23.71 10.52 -2.84
N TRP A 129 22.71 10.34 -1.97
CA TRP A 129 21.78 9.21 -2.03
C TRP A 129 20.56 9.50 -2.91
N GLY A 130 20.18 10.78 -3.03
CA GLY A 130 18.95 11.21 -3.67
C GLY A 130 18.70 10.64 -5.05
N PRO A 131 19.61 10.78 -6.01
CA PRO A 131 19.42 10.26 -7.37
C PRO A 131 19.14 8.74 -7.39
N THR A 132 19.89 7.99 -6.59
CA THR A 132 19.72 6.53 -6.50
C THR A 132 18.42 6.15 -5.80
N LEU A 133 18.05 6.86 -4.71
CA LEU A 133 16.78 6.68 -4.03
C LEU A 133 15.59 6.92 -4.96
N MET A 134 15.62 8.01 -5.73
CA MET A 134 14.55 8.36 -6.67
C MET A 134 14.41 7.33 -7.79
N ALA A 135 15.52 6.95 -8.41
CA ALA A 135 15.53 5.96 -9.48
C ALA A 135 15.04 4.59 -8.99
N SER A 136 15.55 4.12 -7.86
CA SER A 136 15.16 2.83 -7.29
C SER A 136 13.72 2.83 -6.76
N ALA A 137 13.23 3.94 -6.23
CA ALA A 137 11.85 4.10 -5.81
C ALA A 137 10.89 4.01 -7.00
N LEU A 138 11.22 4.65 -8.12
CA LEU A 138 10.44 4.52 -9.35
C LEU A 138 10.39 3.08 -9.83
N VAL A 139 11.54 2.39 -9.89
CA VAL A 139 11.59 0.96 -10.25
C VAL A 139 10.78 0.12 -9.27
N GLY A 140 10.93 0.33 -7.97
CA GLY A 140 10.17 -0.37 -6.94
C GLY A 140 8.65 -0.18 -7.09
N THR A 141 8.21 1.02 -7.44
CA THR A 141 6.80 1.31 -7.70
C THR A 141 6.31 0.60 -8.95
N LEU A 142 7.06 0.63 -10.05
CA LEU A 142 6.69 -0.08 -11.28
C LEU A 142 6.60 -1.59 -11.06
N VAL A 143 7.48 -2.16 -10.24
CA VAL A 143 7.37 -3.56 -9.83
C VAL A 143 6.12 -3.78 -8.97
N ALA A 144 5.84 -2.89 -8.02
CA ALA A 144 4.67 -3.01 -7.15
C ALA A 144 3.34 -2.98 -7.92
N THR A 145 3.25 -2.26 -9.06
CA THR A 145 2.06 -2.25 -9.92
C THR A 145 1.86 -3.55 -10.69
N GLN A 146 2.91 -4.32 -10.93
CA GLN A 146 2.86 -5.60 -11.68
C GLN A 146 2.64 -6.82 -10.78
N VAL A 147 2.82 -6.66 -9.48
CA VAL A 147 2.76 -7.76 -8.52
C VAL A 147 1.35 -7.83 -7.91
N SER A 148 0.83 -9.04 -7.67
CA SER A 148 -0.48 -9.21 -7.03
C SER A 148 -0.52 -8.67 -5.60
N SER A 149 -1.70 -8.23 -5.15
CA SER A 149 -1.91 -7.73 -3.77
C SER A 149 -1.41 -8.69 -2.69
N VAL A 150 -1.57 -9.99 -2.91
CA VAL A 150 -1.15 -11.02 -1.93
C VAL A 150 0.37 -11.04 -1.78
N VAL A 151 1.10 -10.99 -2.90
CA VAL A 151 2.57 -10.95 -2.86
C VAL A 151 3.06 -9.63 -2.24
N LEU A 152 2.42 -8.52 -2.58
CA LEU A 152 2.76 -7.23 -2.01
C LEU A 152 2.50 -7.18 -0.49
N GLN A 153 1.41 -7.79 -0.01
CA GLN A 153 1.15 -7.98 1.42
C GLN A 153 2.22 -8.84 2.11
N ALA A 154 2.61 -9.95 1.47
CA ALA A 154 3.65 -10.82 2.01
C ALA A 154 5.00 -10.10 2.11
N VAL A 155 5.39 -9.36 1.08
CA VAL A 155 6.60 -8.52 1.09
C VAL A 155 6.51 -7.46 2.19
N PHE A 156 5.36 -6.78 2.31
CA PHE A 156 5.13 -5.80 3.37
C PHE A 156 5.27 -6.44 4.76
N ALA A 157 4.59 -7.55 5.01
CA ALA A 157 4.61 -8.24 6.31
C ALA A 157 6.02 -8.72 6.68
N LEU A 158 6.75 -9.30 5.72
CA LEU A 158 8.12 -9.77 5.91
C LEU A 158 9.06 -8.62 6.26
N LEU A 159 9.06 -7.56 5.46
CA LEU A 159 9.98 -6.44 5.62
C LEU A 159 9.62 -5.59 6.84
N ALA A 160 8.32 -5.37 7.11
CA ALA A 160 7.88 -4.69 8.33
C ALA A 160 8.21 -5.50 9.58
N GLY A 161 8.06 -6.83 9.52
CA GLY A 161 8.47 -7.74 10.59
C GLY A 161 9.96 -7.69 10.86
N LEU A 162 10.79 -7.74 9.80
CA LEU A 162 12.25 -7.62 9.93
C LEU A 162 12.66 -6.26 10.51
N ALA A 163 12.05 -5.17 10.03
CA ALA A 163 12.33 -3.84 10.56
C ALA A 163 11.91 -3.71 12.03
N GLY A 164 10.73 -4.23 12.40
CA GLY A 164 10.26 -4.25 13.78
C GLY A 164 11.16 -5.10 14.68
N LEU A 165 11.58 -6.27 14.23
CA LEU A 165 12.51 -7.15 14.96
C LEU A 165 13.88 -6.46 15.15
N TRP A 166 14.37 -5.80 14.10
CA TRP A 166 15.59 -5.01 14.19
C TRP A 166 15.47 -3.89 15.23
N MET A 167 14.36 -3.17 15.24
CA MET A 167 14.14 -2.08 16.20
C MET A 167 13.96 -2.60 17.64
N ALA A 168 13.37 -3.80 17.82
CA ALA A 168 13.16 -4.39 19.15
C ALA A 168 14.46 -4.97 19.74
N PHE A 169 15.31 -5.58 18.92
CA PHE A 169 16.50 -6.30 19.37
C PHE A 169 17.82 -5.63 18.99
N GLY A 170 17.77 -4.62 18.11
CA GLY A 170 18.96 -3.85 17.71
C GLY A 170 19.59 -3.16 18.93
N ARG A 171 20.87 -3.35 19.12
CA ARG A 171 21.64 -2.69 20.17
C ARG A 171 22.37 -1.49 19.60
N ASP A 172 22.40 -0.37 20.34
CA ASP A 172 23.09 0.86 19.96
C ASP A 172 24.59 0.69 19.68
N ASN A 173 25.15 -0.43 20.12
CA ASN A 173 26.57 -0.78 19.93
C ASN A 173 26.85 -1.51 18.60
N TRP A 174 25.83 -1.85 17.82
CA TRP A 174 26.01 -2.49 16.51
C TRP A 174 26.41 -1.43 15.49
N ARG A 175 27.71 -1.16 15.43
CA ARG A 175 28.30 -0.27 14.42
C ARG A 175 29.09 -1.09 13.43
N LEU A 176 28.69 -1.09 12.17
CA LEU A 176 29.41 -1.70 11.06
C LEU A 176 30.62 -0.85 10.60
N GLY A 177 30.59 0.46 10.95
CA GLY A 177 31.64 1.40 10.62
C GLY A 177 31.45 2.75 11.29
N GLN A 178 32.52 3.55 11.33
CA GLN A 178 32.48 4.93 11.87
C GLN A 178 32.23 5.97 10.78
N THR A 179 32.26 5.56 9.53
CA THR A 179 32.08 6.42 8.36
C THR A 179 31.18 5.73 7.33
N MET A 180 30.46 6.53 6.56
CA MET A 180 29.65 6.01 5.44
C MET A 180 30.54 5.27 4.44
N PRO A 181 30.08 4.12 3.91
CA PRO A 181 30.87 3.36 2.93
C PRO A 181 31.12 4.18 1.67
N PRO A 182 32.23 3.90 0.97
CA PRO A 182 32.52 4.56 -0.31
C PRO A 182 31.55 4.11 -1.40
N GLN A 183 31.51 4.85 -2.50
CA GLN A 183 30.89 4.41 -3.73
C GLN A 183 31.63 3.15 -4.24
N PRO A 184 30.97 2.12 -4.79
CA PRO A 184 29.53 2.02 -5.15
C PRO A 184 28.63 1.42 -4.06
N VAL A 185 29.15 0.94 -2.93
CA VAL A 185 28.38 0.30 -1.86
C VAL A 185 27.27 1.23 -1.34
N ARG A 186 27.61 2.50 -1.17
CA ARG A 186 26.65 3.54 -0.76
C ARG A 186 25.42 3.61 -1.69
N SER A 187 25.65 3.60 -3.00
CA SER A 187 24.56 3.62 -3.99
C SER A 187 23.73 2.33 -3.95
N GLY A 188 24.35 1.18 -3.76
CA GLY A 188 23.65 -0.09 -3.62
C GLY A 188 22.71 -0.10 -2.41
N LEU A 189 23.19 0.39 -1.25
CA LEU A 189 22.39 0.51 -0.04
C LEU A 189 21.23 1.51 -0.20
N ALA A 190 21.51 2.68 -0.78
CA ALA A 190 20.48 3.66 -1.10
C ALA A 190 19.43 3.09 -2.07
N GLY A 191 19.87 2.34 -3.08
CA GLY A 191 19.00 1.66 -4.03
C GLY A 191 18.06 0.66 -3.35
N GLY A 192 18.59 -0.16 -2.46
CA GLY A 192 17.78 -1.08 -1.65
C GLY A 192 16.74 -0.34 -0.80
N VAL A 193 17.16 0.71 -0.10
CA VAL A 193 16.25 1.53 0.72
C VAL A 193 15.12 2.11 -0.13
N GLY A 194 15.43 2.73 -1.27
CA GLY A 194 14.42 3.32 -2.15
C GLY A 194 13.44 2.29 -2.72
N PHE A 195 13.97 1.17 -3.22
CA PHE A 195 13.18 0.10 -3.82
C PHE A 195 12.18 -0.51 -2.83
N PHE A 196 12.67 -1.01 -1.69
CA PHE A 196 11.82 -1.66 -0.71
C PHE A 196 10.86 -0.67 -0.02
N SER A 197 11.30 0.55 0.25
CA SER A 197 10.42 1.59 0.80
C SER A 197 9.27 1.94 -0.14
N ALA A 198 9.52 2.01 -1.45
CA ALA A 198 8.50 2.27 -2.45
C ALA A 198 7.50 1.12 -2.55
N MET A 199 7.96 -0.13 -2.58
CA MET A 199 7.06 -1.31 -2.60
C MET A 199 6.17 -1.39 -1.36
N MET A 200 6.68 -0.99 -0.20
CA MET A 200 5.93 -1.05 1.05
C MET A 200 5.00 0.14 1.30
N GLY A 201 5.10 1.21 0.53
CA GLY A 201 4.37 2.44 0.83
C GLY A 201 4.88 3.17 2.09
N ILE A 202 6.17 3.04 2.40
CA ILE A 202 6.80 3.59 3.59
C ILE A 202 7.85 4.61 3.17
N GLY A 203 7.84 5.79 3.75
CA GLY A 203 8.90 6.78 3.53
C GLY A 203 10.23 6.25 4.08
N GLY A 204 11.32 6.40 3.34
CA GLY A 204 12.65 5.84 3.58
C GLY A 204 13.23 5.83 4.99
N GLY A 205 12.50 6.30 6.00
CA GLY A 205 12.93 6.33 7.40
C GLY A 205 13.14 4.94 8.01
N THR A 206 12.26 3.99 7.70
CA THR A 206 12.27 2.64 8.28
C THR A 206 13.60 1.91 8.05
N PHE A 207 14.14 2.02 6.85
CA PHE A 207 15.40 1.39 6.49
C PHE A 207 16.57 2.39 6.53
N GLY A 208 16.32 3.65 6.21
CA GLY A 208 17.35 4.68 6.16
C GLY A 208 17.91 5.04 7.55
N VAL A 209 17.05 5.13 8.58
CA VAL A 209 17.52 5.46 9.94
C VAL A 209 18.42 4.36 10.50
N PRO A 210 18.00 3.07 10.55
CA PRO A 210 18.88 2.00 11.01
C PRO A 210 20.19 1.94 10.20
N LEU A 211 20.10 2.10 8.88
CA LEU A 211 21.27 2.05 8.03
C LEU A 211 22.26 3.18 8.35
N MET A 212 21.80 4.42 8.48
CA MET A 212 22.68 5.55 8.83
C MET A 212 23.27 5.42 10.24
N THR A 213 22.50 4.89 11.20
CA THR A 213 23.01 4.69 12.58
C THR A 213 24.05 3.58 12.64
N LEU A 214 23.94 2.53 11.83
CA LEU A 214 24.97 1.49 11.70
C LEU A 214 26.33 2.03 11.25
N PHE A 215 26.33 3.12 10.48
CA PHE A 215 27.56 3.80 10.04
C PHE A 215 27.93 5.01 10.92
N GLY A 216 27.44 5.03 12.18
CA GLY A 216 27.87 5.98 13.19
C GLY A 216 27.19 7.34 13.18
N MET A 217 26.14 7.54 12.34
CA MET A 217 25.37 8.78 12.38
C MET A 217 24.53 8.82 13.65
N PRO A 218 24.53 9.94 14.42
CA PRO A 218 23.65 10.10 15.58
C PRO A 218 22.18 9.98 15.19
N ILE A 219 21.38 9.26 16.00
CA ILE A 219 19.99 8.95 15.69
C ILE A 219 19.14 10.18 15.33
N HIS A 220 19.34 11.30 16.02
CA HIS A 220 18.60 12.54 15.74
C HIS A 220 18.91 13.11 14.35
N ARG A 221 20.18 13.01 13.89
CA ARG A 221 20.57 13.43 12.53
C ARG A 221 20.09 12.42 11.49
N ALA A 222 20.13 11.12 11.81
CA ALA A 222 19.64 10.07 10.94
C ALA A 222 18.13 10.23 10.70
N VAL A 223 17.33 10.46 11.75
CA VAL A 223 15.87 10.71 11.65
C VAL A 223 15.59 11.98 10.84
N ALA A 224 16.30 13.07 11.13
CA ALA A 224 16.16 14.32 10.39
C ALA A 224 16.47 14.16 8.90
N THR A 225 17.55 13.47 8.56
CA THR A 225 17.95 13.22 7.17
C THR A 225 16.99 12.25 6.48
N ALA A 226 16.54 11.20 7.17
CA ALA A 226 15.59 10.23 6.67
C ALA A 226 14.22 10.84 6.34
N SER A 227 13.83 11.94 7.02
CA SER A 227 12.63 12.69 6.64
C SER A 227 12.72 13.25 5.20
N GLY A 228 13.91 13.61 4.75
CA GLY A 228 14.17 14.00 3.36
C GLY A 228 14.09 12.83 2.38
N PHE A 229 14.50 11.61 2.78
CA PHE A 229 14.33 10.41 1.96
C PHE A 229 12.84 10.15 1.66
N GLY A 230 11.95 10.45 2.61
CA GLY A 230 10.51 10.33 2.41
C GLY A 230 10.02 11.12 1.20
N VAL A 231 10.49 12.36 1.01
CA VAL A 231 10.14 13.17 -0.18
C VAL A 231 10.73 12.56 -1.44
N LEU A 232 12.03 12.19 -1.40
CA LEU A 232 12.75 11.67 -2.57
C LEU A 232 12.19 10.32 -3.06
N ILE A 233 11.60 9.54 -2.18
CA ILE A 233 10.96 8.26 -2.50
C ILE A 233 9.51 8.46 -2.89
N ALA A 234 8.74 9.22 -2.10
CA ALA A 234 7.29 9.33 -2.29
C ALA A 234 6.90 10.07 -3.57
N VAL A 235 7.64 11.12 -3.97
CA VAL A 235 7.33 11.88 -5.19
C VAL A 235 7.41 11.00 -6.45
N PRO A 236 8.54 10.32 -6.75
CA PRO A 236 8.59 9.44 -7.92
C PRO A 236 7.66 8.23 -7.80
N SER A 237 7.40 7.74 -6.57
CA SER A 237 6.46 6.63 -6.37
C SER A 237 5.03 7.03 -6.72
N VAL A 238 4.55 8.20 -6.27
CA VAL A 238 3.22 8.68 -6.64
C VAL A 238 3.10 8.85 -8.15
N LEU A 239 4.11 9.42 -8.80
CA LEU A 239 4.13 9.53 -10.26
C LEU A 239 4.12 8.16 -10.94
N GLY A 240 4.86 7.18 -10.40
CA GLY A 240 4.90 5.82 -10.93
C GLY A 240 3.58 5.05 -10.78
N PHE A 241 2.77 5.35 -9.76
CA PHE A 241 1.42 4.78 -9.62
C PHE A 241 0.37 5.46 -10.50
N LEU A 242 0.65 6.66 -11.02
CA LEU A 242 -0.25 7.39 -11.92
C LEU A 242 0.00 7.06 -13.40
N LEU A 243 1.13 6.44 -13.73
CA LEU A 243 1.50 5.99 -15.08
C LEU A 243 0.93 4.63 -15.41
#